data_611c25e30b7736956a50ab43e68dd86d
#
_entry.id   611c25e30b7736956a50ab43e68dd86d
#
_cell.length_a   1.000
_cell.length_b   1.000
_cell.length_c   1.000
_cell.angle_alpha   90.00
_cell.angle_beta   90.00
_cell.angle_gamma   90.00
#
_symmetry.space_group_name_H-M   'P 1'
#
loop_
_entity.id
_entity.type
_entity.pdbx_description
1 polymer ?
#
loop_
_entity_poly.entity_id
_entity_poly.type
_entity_poly.pdbx_seq_one_letter_code
_entity_poly.pdbx_strand_id
1 'polypeptide(L)'
;MEHYDVRADLITTAKSIGGGLPLSGVVGRAEVMDAPPPGGLGGTYGGNPVACAAALAVIEVIRSENILARATQMGEQFRAHMQTLAAEPQLGIGEIRGLGAMVAVEFFHDGDHARPAPEIAKAVIAAALQRGLLLLSCGSYGNVLRLMVPLTIEQAVLDEGLDLLAAAMDAAA
;
A
#
# COMPACT_ATOMS: atom_id res chain seq x y z
N MET A 1 -18.40 0.87 -2.80
CA MET A 1 -17.14 1.32 -2.21
C MET A 1 -16.82 2.68 -2.82
N GLU A 2 -16.52 3.64 -1.98
CA GLU A 2 -16.53 5.08 -2.23
C GLU A 2 -15.85 5.52 -3.55
N HIS A 3 -14.62 5.06 -3.81
CA HIS A 3 -13.86 5.48 -4.99
C HIS A 3 -14.32 4.88 -6.33
N TYR A 4 -15.16 3.84 -6.29
CA TYR A 4 -15.54 3.09 -7.50
C TYR A 4 -17.04 3.01 -7.70
N ASP A 5 -17.82 3.69 -6.84
CA ASP A 5 -19.30 3.64 -6.83
C ASP A 5 -19.85 2.20 -6.82
N VAL A 6 -19.17 1.32 -6.10
CA VAL A 6 -19.56 -0.09 -5.95
C VAL A 6 -20.19 -0.29 -4.57
N ARG A 7 -21.39 -0.86 -4.54
CA ARG A 7 -22.04 -1.34 -3.31
C ARG A 7 -21.70 -2.81 -3.11
N ALA A 8 -20.80 -3.09 -2.17
CA ALA A 8 -20.42 -4.46 -1.83
C ALA A 8 -21.49 -5.13 -0.97
N ASP A 9 -21.71 -6.44 -1.15
CA ASP A 9 -22.53 -7.26 -0.26
C ASP A 9 -21.79 -7.63 1.02
N LEU A 10 -20.47 -7.87 0.91
CA LEU A 10 -19.56 -8.15 2.02
C LEU A 10 -18.27 -7.36 1.85
N ILE A 11 -17.74 -6.85 2.95
CA ILE A 11 -16.45 -6.17 3.04
C ILE A 11 -15.61 -6.87 4.11
N THR A 12 -14.44 -7.36 3.73
CA THR A 12 -13.47 -7.90 4.68
C THR A 12 -12.45 -6.83 5.08
N THR A 13 -12.10 -6.78 6.35
CA THR A 13 -11.07 -5.89 6.89
C THR A 13 -10.11 -6.66 7.79
N ALA A 14 -8.84 -6.30 7.77
CA ALA A 14 -7.80 -6.96 8.55
C ALA A 14 -6.56 -6.06 8.70
N LYS A 15 -5.41 -6.66 9.02
CA LYS A 15 -4.08 -6.03 9.10
C LYS A 15 -4.06 -4.87 10.09
N SER A 16 -3.82 -3.65 9.61
CA SER A 16 -3.64 -2.46 10.45
C SER A 16 -4.86 -2.09 11.30
N ILE A 17 -6.05 -2.69 11.04
CA ILE A 17 -7.24 -2.39 11.83
C ILE A 17 -7.05 -2.70 13.32
N GLY A 18 -6.21 -3.67 13.66
CA GLY A 18 -5.92 -4.07 15.03
C GLY A 18 -4.74 -3.34 15.68
N GLY A 19 -4.13 -2.35 15.00
CA GLY A 19 -3.00 -1.59 15.55
C GLY A 19 -1.78 -2.46 15.93
N GLY A 20 -1.53 -3.56 15.20
CA GLY A 20 -0.49 -4.55 15.49
C GLY A 20 -1.01 -5.80 16.19
N LEU A 21 -2.23 -5.81 16.69
CA LEU A 21 -2.86 -7.00 17.24
C LEU A 21 -3.60 -7.80 16.16
N PRO A 22 -3.65 -9.14 16.26
CA PRO A 22 -4.35 -9.98 15.28
C PRO A 22 -5.86 -9.75 15.37
N LEU A 23 -6.41 -9.07 14.37
CA LEU A 23 -7.84 -8.82 14.23
C LEU A 23 -8.23 -8.80 12.76
N SER A 24 -9.35 -9.40 12.44
CA SER A 24 -10.04 -9.24 11.17
C SER A 24 -11.55 -9.13 11.42
N GLY A 25 -12.25 -8.57 10.45
CA GLY A 25 -13.69 -8.42 10.51
C GLY A 25 -14.34 -8.58 9.15
N VAL A 26 -15.63 -8.88 9.18
CA VAL A 26 -16.49 -8.85 8.01
C VAL A 26 -17.67 -7.95 8.33
N VAL A 27 -17.96 -7.03 7.42
CA VAL A 27 -19.14 -6.16 7.46
C VAL A 27 -19.94 -6.41 6.20
N GLY A 28 -21.25 -6.58 6.32
CA GLY A 28 -22.07 -6.89 5.16
C GLY A 28 -23.53 -6.54 5.34
N ARG A 29 -24.31 -6.83 4.30
CA ARG A 29 -25.75 -6.67 4.29
C ARG A 29 -26.36 -7.60 5.34
N ALA A 30 -27.36 -7.11 6.09
CA ALA A 30 -27.97 -7.87 7.18
C ALA A 30 -28.47 -9.25 6.74
N GLU A 31 -29.16 -9.32 5.59
CA GLU A 31 -29.69 -10.58 5.06
C GLU A 31 -28.62 -11.63 4.74
N VAL A 32 -27.36 -11.18 4.48
CA VAL A 32 -26.22 -12.08 4.25
C VAL A 32 -25.56 -12.45 5.58
N MET A 33 -25.37 -11.46 6.46
CA MET A 33 -24.70 -11.66 7.74
C MET A 33 -25.53 -12.48 8.72
N ASP A 34 -26.86 -12.41 8.65
CA ASP A 34 -27.80 -13.12 9.52
C ASP A 34 -28.18 -14.52 8.99
N ALA A 35 -27.74 -14.88 7.77
CA ALA A 35 -28.05 -16.18 7.16
C ALA A 35 -27.40 -17.40 7.86
N PRO A 36 -26.17 -17.33 8.41
CA PRO A 36 -25.60 -18.45 9.15
C PRO A 36 -26.38 -18.76 10.44
N PRO A 37 -26.63 -20.05 10.75
CA PRO A 37 -27.28 -20.41 12.00
C PRO A 37 -26.40 -20.08 13.21
N PRO A 38 -26.96 -19.94 14.41
CA PRO A 38 -26.18 -19.76 15.63
C PRO A 38 -25.07 -20.82 15.76
N GLY A 39 -23.82 -20.36 15.99
CA GLY A 39 -22.65 -21.23 16.05
C GLY A 39 -22.12 -21.71 14.70
N GLY A 40 -22.69 -21.25 13.57
CA GLY A 40 -22.26 -21.63 12.23
C GLY A 40 -20.95 -20.94 11.79
N LEU A 41 -20.61 -19.83 12.42
CA LEU A 41 -19.37 -19.08 12.19
C LEU A 41 -18.66 -18.84 13.51
N GLY A 42 -17.33 -18.84 13.48
CA GLY A 42 -16.54 -18.49 14.65
C GLY A 42 -15.11 -19.03 14.60
N GLY A 43 -14.32 -18.56 15.55
CA GLY A 43 -12.98 -19.04 15.84
C GLY A 43 -12.68 -18.76 17.31
N THR A 44 -11.86 -19.60 17.94
CA THR A 44 -11.58 -19.53 19.38
C THR A 44 -10.95 -18.20 19.82
N TYR A 45 -10.29 -17.49 18.92
CA TYR A 45 -9.69 -16.18 19.16
C TYR A 45 -10.48 -15.02 18.52
N GLY A 46 -11.62 -15.30 17.88
CA GLY A 46 -12.45 -14.29 17.24
C GLY A 46 -13.00 -13.29 18.28
N GLY A 47 -12.93 -12.00 17.95
CA GLY A 47 -13.45 -10.94 18.83
C GLY A 47 -12.67 -10.76 20.14
N ASN A 48 -11.36 -11.03 20.15
CA ASN A 48 -10.52 -10.77 21.33
C ASN A 48 -10.73 -9.33 21.82
N PRO A 49 -11.13 -9.09 23.08
CA PRO A 49 -11.51 -7.77 23.57
C PRO A 49 -10.34 -6.77 23.55
N VAL A 50 -9.11 -7.22 23.73
CA VAL A 50 -7.91 -6.35 23.66
C VAL A 50 -7.69 -5.88 22.23
N ALA A 51 -7.79 -6.79 21.26
CA ALA A 51 -7.66 -6.44 19.85
C ALA A 51 -8.82 -5.54 19.37
N CYS A 52 -10.03 -5.76 19.86
CA CYS A 52 -11.17 -4.90 19.58
C CYS A 52 -10.99 -3.49 20.17
N ALA A 53 -10.49 -3.38 21.39
CA ALA A 53 -10.18 -2.08 22.00
C ALA A 53 -9.08 -1.33 21.21
N ALA A 54 -8.04 -2.03 20.76
CA ALA A 54 -7.01 -1.46 19.89
C ALA A 54 -7.60 -0.98 18.55
N ALA A 55 -8.51 -1.75 17.95
CA ALA A 55 -9.18 -1.34 16.70
C ALA A 55 -10.03 -0.07 16.87
N LEU A 56 -10.72 0.06 17.99
CA LEU A 56 -11.46 1.29 18.30
C LEU A 56 -10.52 2.50 18.41
N ALA A 57 -9.38 2.35 19.06
CA ALA A 57 -8.35 3.39 19.15
C ALA A 57 -7.77 3.73 17.76
N VAL A 58 -7.51 2.74 16.90
CA VAL A 58 -7.05 2.98 15.51
C VAL A 58 -8.08 3.81 14.74
N ILE A 59 -9.36 3.47 14.83
CA ILE A 59 -10.43 4.21 14.14
C ILE A 59 -10.50 5.66 14.65
N GLU A 60 -10.34 5.85 15.96
CA GLU A 60 -10.33 7.19 16.56
C GLU A 60 -9.13 8.01 16.07
N VAL A 61 -7.93 7.46 16.06
CA VAL A 61 -6.72 8.11 15.50
C VAL A 61 -6.91 8.48 14.03
N ILE A 62 -7.44 7.56 13.21
CA ILE A 62 -7.72 7.85 11.79
C ILE A 62 -8.60 9.09 11.63
N ARG A 63 -9.60 9.25 12.50
CA ARG A 63 -10.53 10.38 12.46
C ARG A 63 -9.93 11.67 13.05
N SER A 64 -9.38 11.59 14.27
CA SER A 64 -8.90 12.76 15.02
C SER A 64 -7.66 13.38 14.39
N GLU A 65 -6.79 12.58 13.78
CA GLU A 65 -5.56 13.04 13.13
C GLU A 65 -5.72 13.23 11.59
N ASN A 66 -6.94 13.09 11.07
CA ASN A 66 -7.25 13.27 9.65
C ASN A 66 -6.34 12.44 8.71
N ILE A 67 -6.06 11.19 9.11
CA ILE A 67 -5.11 10.30 8.44
C ILE A 67 -5.47 10.04 6.97
N LEU A 68 -6.76 10.05 6.61
CA LEU A 68 -7.19 9.85 5.22
C LEU A 68 -6.73 10.98 4.29
N ALA A 69 -6.83 12.24 4.74
CA ALA A 69 -6.32 13.38 3.96
C ALA A 69 -4.79 13.32 3.83
N ARG A 70 -4.11 12.96 4.91
CA ARG A 70 -2.65 12.75 4.88
C ARG A 70 -2.26 11.63 3.90
N ALA A 71 -2.98 10.52 3.86
CA ALA A 71 -2.74 9.44 2.91
C ALA A 71 -2.90 9.90 1.46
N THR A 72 -3.87 10.78 1.18
CA THR A 72 -4.08 11.36 -0.15
C THR A 72 -2.89 12.25 -0.54
N GLN A 73 -2.48 13.17 0.32
CA GLN A 73 -1.34 14.06 0.09
C GLN A 73 -0.03 13.28 -0.13
N MET A 74 0.21 12.26 0.68
CA MET A 74 1.38 11.38 0.54
C MET A 74 1.38 10.64 -0.80
N GLY A 75 0.24 10.15 -1.24
CA GLY A 75 0.10 9.49 -2.55
C GLY A 75 0.31 10.45 -3.72
N GLU A 76 -0.12 11.70 -3.59
CA GLU A 76 0.16 12.76 -4.58
C GLU A 76 1.66 13.06 -4.66
N GLN A 77 2.33 13.17 -3.51
CA GLN A 77 3.77 13.37 -3.42
C GLN A 77 4.53 12.20 -4.07
N PHE A 78 4.16 10.95 -3.77
CA PHE A 78 4.75 9.77 -4.41
C PHE A 78 4.58 9.79 -5.93
N ARG A 79 3.37 10.04 -6.41
CA ARG A 79 3.12 10.08 -7.86
C ARG A 79 3.88 11.18 -8.55
N ALA A 80 3.91 12.39 -7.98
CA ALA A 80 4.65 13.50 -8.55
C ALA A 80 6.16 13.21 -8.64
N HIS A 81 6.74 12.64 -7.59
CA HIS A 81 8.15 12.25 -7.56
C HIS A 81 8.44 11.17 -8.62
N MET A 82 7.63 10.11 -8.69
CA MET A 82 7.81 9.06 -9.70
C MET A 82 7.57 9.54 -11.13
N GLN A 83 6.66 10.48 -11.35
CA GLN A 83 6.43 11.09 -12.67
C GLN A 83 7.65 11.89 -13.14
N THR A 84 8.36 12.56 -12.23
CA THR A 84 9.61 13.23 -12.57
C THR A 84 10.66 12.23 -13.03
N LEU A 85 10.82 11.11 -12.33
CA LEU A 85 11.75 10.06 -12.70
C LEU A 85 11.34 9.34 -14.00
N ALA A 86 10.05 9.18 -14.24
CA ALA A 86 9.52 8.53 -15.46
C ALA A 86 9.82 9.35 -16.74
N ALA A 87 10.22 10.61 -16.63
CA ALA A 87 10.71 11.40 -17.76
C ALA A 87 12.08 10.91 -18.30
N GLU A 88 12.76 10.04 -17.55
CA GLU A 88 14.05 9.44 -17.90
C GLU A 88 13.83 8.01 -18.46
N PRO A 89 13.88 7.81 -19.79
CA PRO A 89 13.52 6.54 -20.42
C PRO A 89 14.34 5.33 -19.95
N GLN A 90 15.62 5.57 -19.57
CA GLN A 90 16.52 4.50 -19.10
C GLN A 90 16.05 3.86 -17.77
N LEU A 91 15.20 4.53 -17.01
CA LEU A 91 14.65 3.97 -15.76
C LEU A 91 13.55 2.92 -15.99
N GLY A 92 13.04 2.81 -17.22
CA GLY A 92 12.06 1.77 -17.59
C GLY A 92 10.71 1.90 -16.91
N ILE A 93 10.35 3.05 -16.31
CA ILE A 93 9.06 3.29 -15.67
C ILE A 93 7.99 3.43 -16.75
N GLY A 94 7.07 2.46 -16.82
CA GLY A 94 5.99 2.47 -17.81
C GLY A 94 4.61 2.79 -17.23
N GLU A 95 4.39 2.54 -15.95
CA GLU A 95 3.11 2.86 -15.29
C GLU A 95 3.29 3.27 -13.82
N ILE A 96 2.57 4.32 -13.43
CA ILE A 96 2.47 4.77 -12.04
C ILE A 96 1.00 4.81 -11.67
N ARG A 97 0.58 3.96 -10.73
CA ARG A 97 -0.82 3.84 -10.31
C ARG A 97 -0.96 3.69 -8.81
N GLY A 98 -2.15 3.94 -8.29
CA GLY A 98 -2.45 3.73 -6.88
C GLY A 98 -3.56 4.62 -6.35
N LEU A 99 -3.94 4.37 -5.10
CA LEU A 99 -4.95 5.13 -4.37
C LEU A 99 -4.39 5.52 -3.00
N GLY A 100 -4.55 6.79 -2.63
CA GLY A 100 -3.97 7.30 -1.39
C GLY A 100 -2.46 7.02 -1.34
N ALA A 101 -1.94 6.66 -0.19
CA ALA A 101 -0.52 6.39 0.04
C ALA A 101 -0.02 5.04 -0.49
N MET A 102 -0.87 4.23 -1.12
CA MET A 102 -0.44 2.99 -1.76
C MET A 102 -0.24 3.22 -3.25
N VAL A 103 1.01 3.42 -3.65
CA VAL A 103 1.39 3.71 -5.03
C VAL A 103 2.28 2.59 -5.56
N ALA A 104 2.04 2.18 -6.79
CA ALA A 104 2.81 1.19 -7.52
C ALA A 104 3.51 1.85 -8.70
N VAL A 105 4.77 1.45 -8.91
CA VAL A 105 5.59 1.81 -10.06
C VAL A 105 5.94 0.53 -10.80
N GLU A 106 5.58 0.44 -12.06
CA GLU A 106 5.76 -0.76 -12.87
C GLU A 106 6.78 -0.53 -13.98
N PHE A 107 7.70 -1.47 -14.12
CA PHE A 107 8.83 -1.38 -15.05
C PHE A 107 8.61 -2.26 -16.28
N PHE A 108 8.95 -1.71 -17.46
CA PHE A 108 8.85 -2.39 -18.74
C PHE A 108 10.08 -2.08 -19.60
N HIS A 109 10.45 -3.02 -20.47
CA HIS A 109 11.44 -2.79 -21.51
C HIS A 109 10.87 -1.87 -22.59
N ASP A 110 11.58 -0.79 -22.90
CA ASP A 110 11.25 0.15 -23.98
C ASP A 110 9.82 0.72 -23.89
N GLY A 111 9.22 0.76 -22.70
CA GLY A 111 7.83 1.17 -22.49
C GLY A 111 6.77 0.19 -23.03
N ASP A 112 7.17 -1.00 -23.46
CA ASP A 112 6.27 -2.03 -23.98
C ASP A 112 5.65 -2.85 -22.85
N HIS A 113 4.36 -2.64 -22.57
CA HIS A 113 3.62 -3.36 -21.53
C HIS A 113 3.54 -4.89 -21.72
N ALA A 114 3.85 -5.39 -22.91
CA ALA A 114 3.99 -6.83 -23.15
C ALA A 114 5.35 -7.39 -22.70
N ARG A 115 6.29 -6.51 -22.30
CA ARG A 115 7.66 -6.87 -21.91
C ARG A 115 8.00 -6.40 -20.50
N PRO A 116 7.44 -7.04 -19.45
CA PRO A 116 7.78 -6.72 -18.05
C PRO A 116 9.28 -6.84 -17.79
N ALA A 117 9.83 -5.92 -16.95
CA ALA A 117 11.25 -5.85 -16.62
C ALA A 117 11.51 -6.10 -15.11
N PRO A 118 11.37 -7.34 -14.62
CA PRO A 118 11.59 -7.65 -13.20
C PRO A 118 13.04 -7.47 -12.74
N GLU A 119 14.01 -7.53 -13.65
CA GLU A 119 15.42 -7.29 -13.34
C GLU A 119 15.67 -5.83 -12.95
N ILE A 120 14.96 -4.85 -13.52
CA ILE A 120 15.04 -3.44 -13.12
C ILE A 120 14.54 -3.31 -11.68
N ALA A 121 13.36 -3.86 -11.36
CA ALA A 121 12.83 -3.82 -9.99
C ALA A 121 13.81 -4.44 -8.98
N LYS A 122 14.44 -5.58 -9.33
CA LYS A 122 15.44 -6.24 -8.50
C LYS A 122 16.69 -5.39 -8.30
N ALA A 123 17.20 -4.76 -9.36
CA ALA A 123 18.37 -3.89 -9.29
C ALA A 123 18.10 -2.67 -8.40
N VAL A 124 16.93 -2.02 -8.56
CA VAL A 124 16.51 -0.91 -7.71
C VAL A 124 16.41 -1.32 -6.24
N ILE A 125 15.81 -2.48 -5.92
CA ILE A 125 15.71 -2.99 -4.55
C ILE A 125 17.10 -3.22 -3.96
N ALA A 126 18.02 -3.82 -4.71
CA ALA A 126 19.38 -4.07 -4.24
C ALA A 126 20.15 -2.76 -3.99
N ALA A 127 20.03 -1.78 -4.88
CA ALA A 127 20.63 -0.47 -4.74
C ALA A 127 20.03 0.34 -3.57
N ALA A 128 18.72 0.24 -3.35
CA ALA A 128 18.02 0.87 -2.23
C ALA A 128 18.47 0.28 -0.88
N LEU A 129 18.60 -1.05 -0.80
CA LEU A 129 19.05 -1.72 0.42
C LEU A 129 20.46 -1.28 0.84
N GLN A 130 21.37 -1.09 -0.13
CA GLN A 130 22.71 -0.58 0.15
C GLN A 130 22.70 0.85 0.70
N ARG A 131 21.62 1.60 0.47
CA ARG A 131 21.41 2.98 0.95
C ARG A 131 20.57 3.02 2.23
N GLY A 132 20.19 1.86 2.80
CA GLY A 132 19.38 1.77 4.00
C GLY A 132 17.87 1.87 3.76
N LEU A 133 17.40 1.86 2.49
CA LEU A 133 15.99 1.89 2.13
C LEU A 133 15.48 0.49 1.83
N LEU A 134 14.47 0.04 2.56
CA LEU A 134 13.81 -1.25 2.36
C LEU A 134 12.67 -1.10 1.35
N LEU A 135 12.76 -1.83 0.25
CA LEU A 135 11.75 -1.92 -0.80
C LEU A 135 11.39 -3.38 -1.07
N LEU A 136 10.18 -3.60 -1.58
CA LEU A 136 9.70 -4.92 -1.98
C LEU A 136 9.11 -4.86 -3.40
N SER A 137 9.42 -5.87 -4.21
CA SER A 137 8.72 -6.09 -5.47
C SER A 137 7.37 -6.77 -5.24
N CYS A 138 6.46 -6.59 -6.18
CA CYS A 138 5.17 -7.26 -6.24
C CYS A 138 4.72 -7.41 -7.70
N GLY A 139 3.44 -7.80 -7.88
CA GLY A 139 2.88 -8.08 -9.20
C GLY A 139 3.23 -9.48 -9.71
N SER A 140 2.48 -9.94 -10.72
CA SER A 140 2.57 -11.31 -11.24
C SER A 140 3.93 -11.60 -11.88
N TYR A 141 4.59 -10.57 -12.40
CA TYR A 141 5.90 -10.70 -13.06
C TYR A 141 7.07 -10.23 -12.18
N GLY A 142 6.79 -9.69 -10.96
CA GLY A 142 7.83 -9.17 -10.07
C GLY A 142 8.47 -7.87 -10.55
N ASN A 143 7.87 -7.18 -11.50
CA ASN A 143 8.34 -5.93 -12.13
C ASN A 143 7.73 -4.67 -11.50
N VAL A 144 7.07 -4.78 -10.35
CA VAL A 144 6.39 -3.67 -9.68
C VAL A 144 7.06 -3.38 -8.34
N LEU A 145 7.37 -2.12 -8.08
CA LEU A 145 7.66 -1.61 -6.74
C LEU A 145 6.39 -1.02 -6.13
N ARG A 146 6.08 -1.40 -4.90
CA ARG A 146 4.98 -0.81 -4.14
C ARG A 146 5.54 0.13 -3.08
N LEU A 147 5.21 1.40 -3.23
CA LEU A 147 5.51 2.43 -2.23
C LEU A 147 4.40 2.40 -1.18
N MET A 148 4.76 2.06 0.04
CA MET A 148 3.84 1.99 1.16
C MET A 148 4.63 2.16 2.45
N VAL A 149 4.40 3.27 3.13
CA VAL A 149 5.07 3.66 4.37
C VAL A 149 4.03 3.87 5.49
N PRO A 150 4.44 3.94 6.77
CA PRO A 150 3.52 4.32 7.83
C PRO A 150 2.88 5.68 7.55
N LEU A 151 1.56 5.78 7.67
CA LEU A 151 0.84 7.04 7.42
C LEU A 151 1.20 8.15 8.42
N THR A 152 1.81 7.78 9.54
CA THR A 152 2.29 8.68 10.60
C THR A 152 3.77 9.04 10.47
N ILE A 153 4.44 8.65 9.37
CA ILE A 153 5.85 8.95 9.12
C ILE A 153 6.09 10.47 9.15
N GLU A 154 7.20 10.91 9.71
CA GLU A 154 7.61 12.31 9.67
C GLU A 154 7.94 12.74 8.24
N GLN A 155 7.58 13.99 7.88
CA GLN A 155 7.77 14.48 6.51
C GLN A 155 9.24 14.41 6.08
N ALA A 156 10.17 14.79 6.96
CA ALA A 156 11.60 14.76 6.63
C ALA A 156 12.11 13.34 6.32
N VAL A 157 11.59 12.32 7.03
CA VAL A 157 11.95 10.91 6.78
C VAL A 157 11.34 10.42 5.46
N LEU A 158 10.13 10.87 5.12
CA LEU A 158 9.50 10.57 3.84
C LEU A 158 10.30 11.17 2.68
N ASP A 159 10.70 12.44 2.81
CA ASP A 159 11.50 13.15 1.78
C ASP A 159 12.86 12.47 1.58
N GLU A 160 13.57 12.13 2.67
CA GLU A 160 14.81 11.34 2.62
C GLU A 160 14.60 10.00 1.90
N GLY A 161 13.51 9.29 2.21
CA GLY A 161 13.17 8.03 1.56
C GLY A 161 12.95 8.15 0.05
N LEU A 162 12.35 9.25 -0.40
CA LEU A 162 12.16 9.54 -1.82
C LEU A 162 13.49 9.88 -2.52
N ASP A 163 14.35 10.65 -1.88
CA ASP A 163 15.69 10.97 -2.41
C ASP A 163 16.55 9.70 -2.53
N LEU A 164 16.51 8.83 -1.53
CA LEU A 164 17.20 7.53 -1.56
C LEU A 164 16.64 6.60 -2.65
N LEU A 165 15.34 6.65 -2.90
CA LEU A 165 14.70 5.89 -3.97
C LEU A 165 15.16 6.38 -5.34
N ALA A 166 15.19 7.70 -5.57
CA ALA A 166 15.71 8.30 -6.80
C ALA A 166 17.16 7.88 -7.05
N ALA A 167 18.03 8.04 -6.04
CA ALA A 167 19.44 7.63 -6.13
C ALA A 167 19.63 6.12 -6.35
N ALA A 168 18.69 5.28 -5.87
CA ALA A 168 18.72 3.86 -6.12
C ALA A 168 18.29 3.51 -7.55
N MET A 169 17.32 4.23 -8.11
CA MET A 169 16.89 4.08 -9.50
C MET A 169 18.01 4.49 -10.47
N ASP A 170 18.63 5.63 -10.24
CA ASP A 170 19.78 6.10 -11.06
C ASP A 170 20.93 5.11 -11.05
N ALA A 171 21.21 4.49 -9.90
CA ALA A 171 22.29 3.50 -9.78
C ALA A 171 21.93 2.12 -10.39
N ALA A 172 20.67 1.88 -10.72
CA ALA A 172 20.16 0.64 -11.30
C ALA A 172 19.96 0.74 -12.82
N ALA A 173 20.00 1.96 -13.38
CA ALA A 173 19.92 2.25 -14.81
C ALA A 173 21.24 1.96 -15.51
#